data_e441d6c1e636bd4a5695aead2f9391f1
#
_entry.id   e441d6c1e636bd4a5695aead2f9391f1
#
_cell.length_a   1.000
_cell.length_b   1.000
_cell.length_c   1.000
_cell.angle_alpha   90.00
_cell.angle_beta   90.00
_cell.angle_gamma   90.00
#
_symmetry.space_group_name_H-M   'P 1'
#
loop_
_entity.id
_entity.type
_entity.pdbx_description
1 polymer ?
#
loop_
_entity_poly.entity_id
_entity_poly.type
_entity_poly.pdbx_seq_one_letter_code
_entity_poly.pdbx_strand_id
1 'polypeptide(L)'
;MRLFAVIRSRGASWQNDRTLEEQKEWDAHAIFMNRLQDAGVVVLGGPLEGTPEVLLVMRANSPAEVVQCLQPDPWTGLDLLRIARVTPWTLRLGTLPVAAN
;
A
#
# COMPACT_ATOMS: atom_id res chain seq x y z
N MET A 1 0.80 18.33 2.36
CA MET A 1 0.32 16.92 2.42
C MET A 1 0.70 16.30 3.73
N ARG A 2 -0.12 15.40 4.22
CA ARG A 2 0.13 14.68 5.46
C ARG A 2 0.69 13.30 5.16
N LEU A 3 1.31 12.69 6.18
CA LEU A 3 1.68 11.29 6.14
C LEU A 3 0.57 10.44 6.74
N PHE A 4 0.43 9.24 6.20
CA PHE A 4 -0.50 8.24 6.70
C PHE A 4 0.21 6.89 6.82
N ALA A 5 -0.01 6.23 7.94
CA ALA A 5 0.30 4.83 8.09
C ALA A 5 -0.91 4.04 7.60
N VAL A 6 -0.72 3.25 6.57
CA VAL A 6 -1.80 2.51 5.91
C VAL A 6 -1.53 1.02 6.07
N ILE A 7 -2.48 0.32 6.68
CA ILE A 7 -2.41 -1.13 6.80
C ILE A 7 -3.38 -1.74 5.81
N ARG A 8 -2.86 -2.61 4.95
CA ARG A 8 -3.66 -3.47 4.08
C ARG A 8 -3.56 -4.89 4.59
N SER A 9 -4.65 -5.62 4.57
CA SER A 9 -4.68 -7.02 4.96
C SER A 9 -5.09 -7.89 3.79
N ARG A 10 -4.66 -9.15 3.81
CA ARG A 10 -5.03 -10.12 2.79
C ARG A 10 -6.53 -10.31 2.76
N GLY A 11 -7.10 -10.26 1.56
CA GLY A 11 -8.52 -10.49 1.34
C GLY A 11 -8.87 -11.96 1.17
N ALA A 12 -10.15 -12.23 0.90
CA ALA A 12 -10.65 -13.60 0.78
C ALA A 12 -10.04 -14.36 -0.40
N SER A 13 -9.58 -13.66 -1.43
CA SER A 13 -9.02 -14.30 -2.64
C SER A 13 -7.53 -14.60 -2.52
N TRP A 14 -6.89 -14.20 -1.43
CA TRP A 14 -5.47 -14.49 -1.23
C TRP A 14 -5.25 -15.99 -1.09
N GLN A 15 -4.29 -16.53 -1.84
CA GLN A 15 -3.92 -17.94 -1.79
C GLN A 15 -2.72 -18.13 -0.87
N ASN A 16 -2.96 -18.72 0.31
CA ASN A 16 -1.95 -18.84 1.36
C ASN A 16 -0.84 -19.84 1.03
N ASP A 17 -1.06 -20.71 0.05
CA ASP A 17 -0.08 -21.71 -0.39
C ASP A 17 0.82 -21.19 -1.53
N ARG A 18 0.66 -19.93 -1.91
CA ARG A 18 1.44 -19.29 -2.97
C ARG A 18 2.22 -18.10 -2.46
N THR A 19 3.34 -17.82 -3.12
CA THR A 19 4.13 -16.63 -2.81
C THR A 19 3.40 -15.36 -3.25
N LEU A 20 3.92 -14.22 -2.84
CA LEU A 20 3.41 -12.91 -3.24
C LEU A 20 3.39 -12.78 -4.77
N GLU A 21 4.48 -13.17 -5.43
CA GLU A 21 4.64 -13.04 -6.87
C GLU A 21 3.81 -14.05 -7.66
N GLU A 22 3.32 -15.10 -7.00
CA GLU A 22 2.46 -16.09 -7.61
C GLU A 22 0.97 -15.77 -7.48
N GLN A 23 0.61 -14.71 -6.75
CA GLN A 23 -0.78 -14.29 -6.66
C GLN A 23 -1.25 -13.76 -8.00
N LYS A 24 -2.57 -13.88 -8.25
CA LYS A 24 -3.17 -13.44 -9.50
C LYS A 24 -2.89 -11.96 -9.74
N GLU A 25 -2.57 -11.61 -10.98
CA GLU A 25 -2.32 -10.23 -11.41
C GLU A 25 -1.17 -9.55 -10.67
N TRP A 26 -0.15 -10.33 -10.28
CA TRP A 26 1.02 -9.77 -9.61
C TRP A 26 1.69 -8.67 -10.44
N ASP A 27 1.90 -8.89 -11.73
CA ASP A 27 2.61 -7.90 -12.56
C ASP A 27 1.85 -6.58 -12.63
N ALA A 28 0.54 -6.63 -12.80
CA ALA A 28 -0.29 -5.43 -12.86
C ALA A 28 -0.31 -4.70 -11.52
N HIS A 29 -0.38 -5.44 -10.40
CA HIS A 29 -0.29 -4.86 -9.07
C HIS A 29 1.07 -4.19 -8.84
N ALA A 30 2.17 -4.86 -9.20
CA ALA A 30 3.52 -4.32 -9.02
C ALA A 30 3.72 -3.05 -9.83
N ILE A 31 3.27 -3.03 -11.09
CA ILE A 31 3.34 -1.83 -11.93
C ILE A 31 2.56 -0.68 -11.30
N PHE A 32 1.35 -0.95 -10.81
CA PHE A 32 0.52 0.04 -10.16
C PHE A 32 1.22 0.64 -8.93
N MET A 33 1.74 -0.20 -8.04
CA MET A 33 2.41 0.25 -6.82
C MET A 33 3.70 1.02 -7.12
N ASN A 34 4.47 0.57 -8.11
CA ASN A 34 5.67 1.28 -8.52
C ASN A 34 5.37 2.69 -9.06
N ARG A 35 4.25 2.86 -9.76
CA ARG A 35 3.82 4.19 -10.22
C ARG A 35 3.49 5.12 -9.05
N LEU A 36 2.84 4.62 -8.01
CA LEU A 36 2.58 5.42 -6.81
C LEU A 36 3.88 5.80 -6.10
N GLN A 37 4.85 4.91 -6.05
CA GLN A 37 6.17 5.20 -5.50
C GLN A 37 6.88 6.27 -6.32
N ASP A 38 6.91 6.13 -7.63
CA ASP A 38 7.55 7.08 -8.53
C ASP A 38 6.93 8.47 -8.43
N ALA A 39 5.64 8.54 -8.19
CA ALA A 39 4.91 9.80 -7.99
C ALA A 39 5.11 10.39 -6.58
N GLY A 40 5.79 9.69 -5.68
CA GLY A 40 6.01 10.14 -4.31
C GLY A 40 4.80 9.96 -3.40
N VAL A 41 3.76 9.28 -3.85
CA VAL A 41 2.55 9.00 -3.06
C VAL A 41 2.84 7.90 -2.05
N VAL A 42 3.44 6.81 -2.47
CA VAL A 42 3.94 5.77 -1.57
C VAL A 42 5.42 6.05 -1.31
N VAL A 43 5.76 6.29 -0.05
CA VAL A 43 7.11 6.63 0.39
C VAL A 43 7.88 5.38 0.77
N LEU A 44 7.25 4.52 1.55
CA LEU A 44 7.78 3.24 2.00
C LEU A 44 6.64 2.23 1.98
N GLY A 45 6.97 0.97 1.75
CA GLY A 45 5.95 -0.06 1.80
C GLY A 45 6.55 -1.45 1.77
N GLY A 46 5.84 -2.39 2.38
CA GLY A 46 6.22 -3.79 2.36
C GLY A 46 5.39 -4.63 3.33
N PRO A 47 5.44 -5.95 3.17
CA PRO A 47 4.75 -6.85 4.08
C PRO A 47 5.37 -6.82 5.47
N LEU A 48 4.52 -6.94 6.47
CA LEU A 48 4.93 -7.16 7.85
C LEU A 48 5.12 -8.66 8.03
N GLU A 49 6.36 -9.08 8.20
CA GLU A 49 6.71 -10.51 8.25
C GLU A 49 5.95 -11.24 9.35
N GLY A 50 5.47 -12.43 9.03
CA GLY A 50 4.72 -13.26 9.96
C GLY A 50 3.29 -12.82 10.20
N THR A 51 2.79 -11.86 9.42
CA THR A 51 1.41 -11.37 9.52
C THR A 51 0.75 -11.36 8.14
N PRO A 52 -0.59 -11.33 8.06
CA PRO A 52 -1.28 -11.15 6.78
C PRO A 52 -1.36 -9.66 6.35
N GLU A 53 -0.50 -8.81 6.88
CA GLU A 53 -0.61 -7.37 6.71
C GLU A 53 0.55 -6.77 5.93
N VAL A 54 0.27 -5.66 5.25
CA VAL A 54 1.24 -4.83 4.54
C VAL A 54 1.15 -3.43 5.14
N LEU A 55 2.30 -2.82 5.40
CA LEU A 55 2.38 -1.43 5.83
C LEU A 55 2.81 -0.57 4.65
N LEU A 56 2.06 0.49 4.40
CA LEU A 56 2.43 1.55 3.47
C LEU A 56 2.54 2.86 4.23
N VAL A 57 3.55 3.65 3.92
CA VAL A 57 3.62 5.05 4.35
C VAL A 57 3.29 5.89 3.12
N MET A 58 2.20 6.65 3.20
CA MET A 58 1.68 7.39 2.05
C MET A 58 1.54 8.88 2.36
N ARG A 59 1.74 9.70 1.33
CA ARG A 59 1.43 11.12 1.36
C ARG A 59 0.07 11.35 0.72
N ALA A 60 -0.80 12.06 1.44
CA ALA A 60 -2.12 12.41 0.95
C ALA A 60 -2.68 13.59 1.75
N ASN A 61 -3.76 14.18 1.29
CA ASN A 61 -4.41 15.27 1.99
C ASN A 61 -5.44 14.79 3.00
N SER A 62 -5.97 13.58 2.82
CA SER A 62 -7.02 13.02 3.67
C SER A 62 -7.01 11.49 3.62
N PRO A 63 -7.65 10.82 4.60
CA PRO A 63 -7.85 9.37 4.51
C PRO A 63 -8.63 8.95 3.27
N ALA A 64 -9.61 9.73 2.86
CA ALA A 64 -10.40 9.43 1.65
C ALA A 64 -9.51 9.43 0.40
N GLU A 65 -8.55 10.34 0.31
CA GLU A 65 -7.61 10.37 -0.81
C GLU A 65 -6.72 9.12 -0.83
N VAL A 66 -6.30 8.62 0.32
CA VAL A 66 -5.56 7.35 0.40
C VAL A 66 -6.38 6.21 -0.21
N VAL A 67 -7.64 6.11 0.18
CA VAL A 67 -8.54 5.08 -0.35
C VAL A 67 -8.69 5.22 -1.86
N GLN A 68 -8.88 6.44 -2.35
CA GLN A 68 -9.00 6.72 -3.79
C GLN A 68 -7.73 6.34 -4.55
N CYS A 69 -6.56 6.62 -3.98
CA CYS A 69 -5.28 6.27 -4.61
C CYS A 69 -5.09 4.76 -4.78
N LEU A 70 -5.59 3.96 -3.84
CA LEU A 70 -5.43 2.51 -3.86
C LEU A 70 -6.57 1.78 -4.58
N GLN A 71 -7.67 2.47 -4.87
CA GLN A 71 -8.84 1.87 -5.50
C GLN A 71 -8.53 1.23 -6.87
N PRO A 72 -7.72 1.83 -7.75
CA PRO A 72 -7.44 1.24 -9.07
C PRO A 72 -6.47 0.06 -9.04
N ASP A 73 -5.86 -0.25 -7.89
CA ASP A 73 -4.99 -1.42 -7.78
C ASP A 73 -5.79 -2.67 -8.14
N PRO A 74 -5.34 -3.49 -9.10
CA PRO A 74 -6.03 -4.74 -9.45
C PRO A 74 -6.32 -5.63 -8.25
N TRP A 75 -5.45 -5.62 -7.25
CA TRP A 75 -5.64 -6.43 -6.06
C TRP A 75 -6.75 -5.93 -5.14
N THR A 76 -7.14 -4.68 -5.24
CA THR A 76 -8.33 -4.18 -4.55
C THR A 76 -9.59 -4.84 -5.12
N GLY A 77 -9.76 -4.78 -6.43
CA GLY A 77 -10.95 -5.35 -7.09
C GLY A 77 -11.02 -6.87 -7.01
N LEU A 78 -9.87 -7.54 -7.02
CA LEU A 78 -9.80 -9.00 -6.90
C LEU A 78 -9.92 -9.50 -5.46
N ASP A 79 -10.02 -8.60 -4.49
CA ASP A 79 -10.06 -8.94 -3.07
C ASP A 79 -8.84 -9.75 -2.61
N LEU A 80 -7.68 -9.40 -3.13
CA LEU A 80 -6.41 -9.93 -2.66
C LEU A 80 -5.85 -9.11 -1.52
N LEU A 81 -6.04 -7.78 -1.53
CA LEU A 81 -5.69 -6.89 -0.43
C LEU A 81 -6.87 -5.96 -0.12
N ARG A 82 -7.10 -5.74 1.17
CA ARG A 82 -8.12 -4.82 1.70
C ARG A 82 -7.45 -3.76 2.55
N ILE A 83 -7.98 -2.55 2.54
CA ILE A 83 -7.54 -1.52 3.49
C ILE A 83 -8.13 -1.86 4.86
N ALA A 84 -7.26 -2.14 5.82
CA ALA A 84 -7.67 -2.42 7.20
C ALA A 84 -7.71 -1.13 8.03
N ARG A 85 -6.75 -0.22 7.80
CA ARG A 85 -6.67 1.02 8.57
C ARG A 85 -5.88 2.08 7.82
N VAL A 86 -6.34 3.33 7.94
CA VAL A 86 -5.63 4.52 7.46
C VAL A 86 -5.51 5.47 8.65
N THR A 87 -4.28 5.73 9.11
CA THR A 87 -4.05 6.55 10.29
C THR A 87 -3.10 7.70 9.96
N PRO A 88 -3.48 8.95 10.25
CA PRO A 88 -2.53 10.06 10.14
C PRO A 88 -1.33 9.81 11.05
N TRP A 89 -0.13 10.12 10.54
CA TRP A 89 1.10 9.87 11.26
C TRP A 89 1.94 11.14 11.31
N THR A 90 2.24 11.59 12.52
CA THR A 90 3.17 12.69 12.76
C THR A 90 4.57 12.13 12.99
N LEU A 91 5.44 12.32 11.99
CA LEU A 91 6.82 11.84 12.09
C LEU A 91 7.57 12.69 13.13
N ARG A 92 8.14 12.04 14.14
CA ARG A 92 8.89 12.70 15.22
C ARG A 92 10.39 12.38 15.17
N LEU A 93 10.74 11.23 14.65
CA LEU A 93 12.11 10.71 14.58
C LEU A 93 12.40 10.24 13.16
N GLY A 94 13.61 10.51 12.71
CA GLY A 94 14.05 10.08 11.39
C GLY A 94 13.65 11.05 10.28
N THR A 95 14.10 10.72 9.09
CA THR A 95 13.85 11.51 7.88
C THR A 95 13.36 10.60 6.77
N LEU A 96 12.28 11.02 6.11
CA LEU A 96 11.78 10.31 4.95
C LEU A 96 12.60 10.64 3.70
N PRO A 97 12.66 9.73 2.73
CA PRO A 97 13.23 10.03 1.43
C PRO A 97 12.52 11.21 0.78
N VAL A 98 13.28 12.02 0.02
CA VAL A 98 12.70 13.09 -0.78
C VAL A 98 11.90 12.46 -1.91
N ALA A 99 10.68 12.98 -2.16
CA ALA A 99 9.86 12.48 -3.26
C ALA A 99 10.57 12.73 -4.60
N ALA A 100 10.54 11.73 -5.48
CA ALA A 100 11.01 11.88 -6.84
C ALA A 100 10.09 12.86 -7.60
N ASN A 101 10.68 13.72 -8.37
CA ASN A 101 9.94 14.67 -9.20
C ASN A 101 9.81 14.15 -10.63
#